data_0565ac6e88f31cc501a583af40c3ec07
#
_entry.id   0565ac6e88f31cc501a583af40c3ec07
#
_cell.length_a   1.000
_cell.length_b   1.000
_cell.length_c   1.000
_cell.angle_alpha   90.00
_cell.angle_beta   90.00
_cell.angle_gamma   90.00
#
_symmetry.space_group_name_H-M   'P 1'
#
loop_
_entity.id
_entity.type
_entity.pdbx_description
1 polymer ?
#
loop_
_entity_poly.entity_id
_entity_poly.type
_entity_poly.pdbx_seq_one_letter_code
_entity_poly.pdbx_strand_id
1 'polypeptide(L)'
;MLHGYRSDALEGLGLGLNLRRRLAPGLVDVCLDAYGWSGPWITRRGFDSLVQMSAGIADAGMRWRGADKPVPLPVQALDHATGYLMAAAAICGLARRLTDGIGIAARFSLARTAKLLVDQKRNGESHELAPESASDRSPVVEVTQWGDARRIAAPLQIAGAPMRWDIPARGLGSALPDWSDR
;
A
#
# COMPACT_ATOMS: atom_id res chain seq x y z
N MET A 1 8.04 0.72 -11.39
CA MET A 1 7.54 1.98 -10.80
C MET A 1 6.39 1.65 -9.87
N LEU A 2 6.43 2.17 -8.64
CA LEU A 2 5.32 2.08 -7.68
C LEU A 2 4.90 3.51 -7.32
N HIS A 3 3.60 3.82 -7.34
CA HIS A 3 3.12 5.14 -6.94
C HIS A 3 1.68 5.13 -6.44
N GLY A 4 1.36 6.11 -5.57
CA GLY A 4 0.05 6.35 -4.99
C GLY A 4 -0.52 7.73 -5.35
N TYR A 5 -0.26 8.23 -6.56
CA TYR A 5 -0.80 9.50 -7.02
C TYR A 5 -2.24 9.33 -7.51
N ARG A 6 -3.01 10.42 -7.46
CA ARG A 6 -4.35 10.45 -8.07
C ARG A 6 -4.30 9.99 -9.52
N SER A 7 -5.43 9.45 -9.98
CA SER A 7 -5.57 8.86 -11.32
C SER A 7 -5.14 9.78 -12.47
N ASP A 8 -5.28 11.10 -12.30
CA ASP A 8 -4.99 12.14 -13.30
C ASP A 8 -3.61 12.81 -13.13
N ALA A 9 -2.92 12.59 -12.00
CA ALA A 9 -1.76 13.40 -11.64
C ALA A 9 -0.58 13.26 -12.61
N LEU A 10 -0.23 12.03 -13.00
CA LEU A 10 0.86 11.80 -13.95
C LEU A 10 0.48 12.17 -15.38
N GLU A 11 -0.78 11.99 -15.77
CA GLU A 11 -1.28 12.48 -17.08
C GLU A 11 -1.17 13.99 -17.15
N GLY A 12 -1.57 14.72 -16.11
CA GLY A 12 -1.47 16.18 -16.04
C GLY A 12 -0.03 16.70 -16.14
N LEU A 13 0.96 15.89 -15.81
CA LEU A 13 2.39 16.17 -15.98
C LEU A 13 2.95 15.69 -17.33
N GLY A 14 2.12 15.17 -18.23
CA GLY A 14 2.55 14.58 -19.49
C GLY A 14 3.24 13.22 -19.33
N LEU A 15 3.22 12.63 -18.14
CA LEU A 15 3.87 11.34 -17.81
C LEU A 15 2.84 10.20 -17.76
N GLY A 16 1.85 10.22 -18.63
CA GLY A 16 0.81 9.20 -18.70
C GLY A 16 1.33 7.79 -19.00
N LEU A 17 0.52 6.79 -18.74
CA LEU A 17 0.89 5.38 -18.89
C LEU A 17 1.41 5.05 -20.30
N ASN A 18 0.79 5.63 -21.34
CA ASN A 18 1.19 5.37 -22.71
C ASN A 18 2.60 5.89 -23.03
N LEU A 19 2.96 7.06 -22.50
CA LEU A 19 4.33 7.57 -22.64
C LEU A 19 5.32 6.68 -21.87
N ARG A 20 5.01 6.37 -20.61
CA ARG A 20 5.91 5.53 -19.78
C ARG A 20 6.18 4.17 -20.44
N ARG A 21 5.17 3.54 -21.03
CA ARG A 21 5.33 2.30 -21.78
C ARG A 21 6.17 2.43 -23.05
N ARG A 22 6.06 3.56 -23.77
CA ARG A 22 6.93 3.80 -24.94
C ARG A 22 8.39 4.02 -24.56
N LEU A 23 8.63 4.74 -23.45
CA LEU A 23 9.97 5.00 -22.94
C LEU A 23 10.63 3.77 -22.34
N ALA A 24 9.86 2.92 -21.70
CA ALA A 24 10.33 1.71 -21.02
C ALA A 24 9.33 0.55 -21.20
N PRO A 25 9.40 -0.18 -22.33
CA PRO A 25 8.46 -1.29 -22.62
C PRO A 25 8.45 -2.40 -21.56
N GLY A 26 9.59 -2.65 -20.90
CA GLY A 26 9.72 -3.59 -19.80
C GLY A 26 9.33 -3.05 -18.42
N LEU A 27 8.75 -1.85 -18.33
CA LEU A 27 8.37 -1.25 -17.05
C LEU A 27 7.25 -2.05 -16.37
N VAL A 28 7.49 -2.44 -15.13
CA VAL A 28 6.45 -2.90 -14.20
C VAL A 28 5.89 -1.67 -13.50
N ASP A 29 4.67 -1.28 -13.85
CA ASP A 29 3.99 -0.06 -13.38
C ASP A 29 2.79 -0.43 -12.51
N VAL A 30 2.93 -0.28 -11.22
CA VAL A 30 1.90 -0.63 -10.23
C VAL A 30 1.48 0.63 -9.48
N CYS A 31 0.21 0.94 -9.51
CA CYS A 31 -0.31 2.14 -8.89
C CYS A 31 -1.56 1.91 -8.04
N LEU A 32 -1.76 2.84 -7.13
CA LEU A 32 -2.86 2.89 -6.18
C LEU A 32 -3.49 4.27 -6.21
N ASP A 33 -4.80 4.35 -6.12
CA ASP A 33 -5.53 5.54 -5.72
C ASP A 33 -6.64 5.24 -4.70
N ALA A 34 -7.38 6.24 -4.28
CA ALA A 34 -8.42 6.05 -3.27
C ALA A 34 -9.67 5.36 -3.83
N TYR A 35 -10.18 5.82 -4.99
CA TYR A 35 -11.52 5.46 -5.48
C TYR A 35 -11.55 4.79 -6.85
N GLY A 36 -10.40 4.58 -7.47
CA GLY A 36 -10.28 3.89 -8.76
C GLY A 36 -10.33 4.83 -9.96
N TRP A 37 -10.37 4.22 -11.15
CA TRP A 37 -10.24 4.90 -12.44
C TRP A 37 -11.57 5.01 -13.20
N SER A 38 -12.69 4.80 -12.53
CA SER A 38 -14.04 4.92 -13.12
C SER A 38 -15.03 5.44 -12.09
N GLY A 39 -16.16 5.97 -12.58
CA GLY A 39 -17.22 6.49 -11.74
C GLY A 39 -17.00 7.95 -11.29
N PRO A 40 -17.96 8.52 -10.55
CA PRO A 40 -18.00 9.94 -10.22
C PRO A 40 -16.91 10.42 -9.25
N TRP A 41 -16.17 9.50 -8.63
CA TRP A 41 -15.13 9.81 -7.64
C TRP A 41 -13.72 9.59 -8.15
N ILE A 42 -13.53 9.37 -9.45
CA ILE A 42 -12.23 9.05 -10.08
C ILE A 42 -11.09 10.02 -9.73
N THR A 43 -11.39 11.30 -9.52
CA THR A 43 -10.38 12.33 -9.19
C THR A 43 -10.39 12.74 -7.72
N ARG A 44 -11.25 12.11 -6.89
CA ARG A 44 -11.31 12.46 -5.49
C ARG A 44 -10.06 12.02 -4.75
N ARG A 45 -9.59 12.90 -3.89
CA ARG A 45 -8.56 12.56 -2.90
C ARG A 45 -9.17 11.70 -1.81
N GLY A 46 -8.40 10.75 -1.31
CA GLY A 46 -8.78 9.92 -0.18
C GLY A 46 -7.55 9.27 0.43
N PHE A 47 -7.67 8.98 1.70
CA PHE A 47 -6.74 8.17 2.46
C PHE A 47 -7.53 7.01 3.06
N ASP A 48 -6.88 6.05 3.64
CA ASP A 48 -7.48 4.86 4.23
C ASP A 48 -8.72 5.20 5.07
N SER A 49 -8.58 6.04 6.08
CA SER A 49 -9.67 6.40 7.00
C SER A 49 -10.87 7.03 6.30
N LEU A 50 -10.66 7.89 5.29
CA LEU A 50 -11.74 8.47 4.49
C LEU A 50 -12.45 7.41 3.65
N VAL A 51 -11.71 6.44 3.12
CA VAL A 51 -12.30 5.33 2.36
C VAL A 51 -13.05 4.37 3.28
N GLN A 52 -12.56 4.10 4.48
CA GLN A 52 -13.32 3.31 5.48
C GLN A 52 -14.66 3.96 5.82
N MET A 53 -14.71 5.29 5.93
CA MET A 53 -15.96 6.02 6.14
C MET A 53 -16.89 5.91 4.93
N SER A 54 -16.38 6.14 3.73
CA SER A 54 -17.19 6.20 2.50
C SER A 54 -17.58 4.83 1.94
N ALA A 55 -16.86 3.77 2.31
CA ALA A 55 -17.13 2.40 1.87
C ALA A 55 -18.04 1.60 2.82
N GLY A 56 -18.54 2.22 3.89
CA GLY A 56 -19.44 1.58 4.85
C GLY A 56 -18.78 0.73 5.94
N ILE A 57 -17.43 0.67 5.98
CA ILE A 57 -16.70 -0.08 7.01
C ILE A 57 -16.96 0.54 8.39
N ALA A 58 -16.85 1.86 8.50
CA ALA A 58 -17.05 2.54 9.77
C ALA A 58 -18.52 2.50 10.26
N ASP A 59 -19.49 2.48 9.34
CA ASP A 59 -20.89 2.27 9.66
C ASP A 59 -21.14 0.83 10.15
N ALA A 60 -20.53 -0.15 9.51
CA ALA A 60 -20.60 -1.54 9.99
C ALA A 60 -19.97 -1.70 11.38
N GLY A 61 -18.86 -1.02 11.65
CA GLY A 61 -18.21 -0.97 12.96
C GLY A 61 -19.08 -0.31 14.03
N MET A 62 -19.77 0.78 13.68
CA MET A 62 -20.74 1.45 14.55
C MET A 62 -21.85 0.50 14.96
N ARG A 63 -22.49 -0.18 14.00
CA ARG A 63 -23.56 -1.14 14.29
C ARG A 63 -23.07 -2.31 15.13
N TRP A 64 -21.90 -2.84 14.82
CA TRP A 64 -21.32 -3.97 15.54
C TRP A 64 -21.05 -3.64 17.02
N ARG A 65 -20.58 -2.41 17.30
CA ARG A 65 -20.29 -1.95 18.67
C ARG A 65 -21.49 -1.35 19.41
N GLY A 66 -22.64 -1.15 18.74
CA GLY A 66 -23.78 -0.41 19.31
C GLY A 66 -23.41 1.04 19.63
N ALA A 67 -22.48 1.63 18.86
CA ALA A 67 -22.02 3.01 19.05
C ALA A 67 -22.95 4.02 18.35
N ASP A 68 -22.93 5.26 18.81
CA ASP A 68 -23.70 6.38 18.25
C ASP A 68 -22.97 7.11 17.10
N LYS A 69 -21.68 6.75 16.85
CA LYS A 69 -20.82 7.35 15.83
C LYS A 69 -20.12 6.28 14.99
N PRO A 70 -19.75 6.61 13.74
CA PRO A 70 -18.96 5.71 12.92
C PRO A 70 -17.69 5.23 13.61
N VAL A 71 -17.41 3.94 13.55
CA VAL A 71 -16.24 3.30 14.17
C VAL A 71 -15.41 2.64 13.08
N PRO A 72 -14.30 3.28 12.64
CA PRO A 72 -13.39 2.67 11.67
C PRO A 72 -12.61 1.51 12.31
N LEU A 73 -11.93 0.75 11.48
CA LEU A 73 -10.93 -0.22 11.94
C LEU A 73 -9.81 0.50 12.71
N PRO A 74 -9.19 -0.17 13.70
CA PRO A 74 -8.18 0.46 14.56
C PRO A 74 -6.84 0.74 13.84
N VAL A 75 -6.73 0.36 12.57
CA VAL A 75 -5.52 0.50 11.74
C VAL A 75 -5.90 0.90 10.31
N GLN A 76 -4.91 1.35 9.53
CA GLN A 76 -5.03 1.60 8.09
C GLN A 76 -5.05 0.27 7.32
N ALA A 77 -6.10 -0.52 7.56
CA ALA A 77 -6.23 -1.88 7.03
C ALA A 77 -6.29 -1.92 5.50
N LEU A 78 -6.88 -0.90 4.87
CA LEU A 78 -6.98 -0.82 3.41
C LEU A 78 -5.62 -0.54 2.78
N ASP A 79 -4.83 0.36 3.37
CA ASP A 79 -3.47 0.66 2.91
C ASP A 79 -2.58 -0.58 3.00
N HIS A 80 -2.58 -1.26 4.14
CA HIS A 80 -1.80 -2.48 4.33
C HIS A 80 -2.22 -3.59 3.37
N ALA A 81 -3.52 -3.89 3.28
CA ALA A 81 -4.02 -4.94 2.39
C ALA A 81 -3.74 -4.62 0.91
N THR A 82 -3.95 -3.36 0.49
CA THR A 82 -3.63 -2.93 -0.88
C THR A 82 -2.14 -2.99 -1.14
N GLY A 83 -1.29 -2.64 -0.17
CA GLY A 83 0.16 -2.75 -0.26
C GLY A 83 0.63 -4.18 -0.56
N TYR A 84 0.06 -5.19 0.11
CA TYR A 84 0.35 -6.60 -0.18
C TYR A 84 -0.09 -7.01 -1.59
N LEU A 85 -1.26 -6.57 -2.03
CA LEU A 85 -1.75 -6.84 -3.39
C LEU A 85 -0.84 -6.17 -4.45
N MET A 86 -0.38 -4.94 -4.20
CA MET A 86 0.57 -4.24 -5.06
C MET A 86 1.92 -4.95 -5.11
N ALA A 87 2.42 -5.43 -3.97
CA ALA A 87 3.67 -6.21 -3.91
C ALA A 87 3.56 -7.50 -4.73
N ALA A 88 2.47 -8.25 -4.58
CA ALA A 88 2.21 -9.44 -5.39
C ALA A 88 2.18 -9.13 -6.89
N ALA A 89 1.48 -8.06 -7.30
CA ALA A 89 1.45 -7.63 -8.70
C ALA A 89 2.83 -7.22 -9.22
N ALA A 90 3.64 -6.53 -8.41
CA ALA A 90 4.99 -6.16 -8.78
C ALA A 90 5.88 -7.40 -9.00
N ILE A 91 5.83 -8.37 -8.09
CA ILE A 91 6.58 -9.63 -8.20
C ILE A 91 6.13 -10.43 -9.44
N CYS A 92 4.83 -10.59 -9.65
CA CYS A 92 4.30 -11.25 -10.86
C CYS A 92 4.72 -10.51 -12.12
N GLY A 93 4.72 -9.19 -12.11
CA GLY A 93 5.16 -8.37 -13.23
C GLY A 93 6.65 -8.53 -13.53
N LEU A 94 7.49 -8.61 -12.50
CA LEU A 94 8.92 -8.86 -12.65
C LEU A 94 9.17 -10.28 -13.20
N ALA A 95 8.48 -11.30 -12.70
CA ALA A 95 8.56 -12.67 -13.22
C ALA A 95 8.19 -12.72 -14.71
N ARG A 96 7.06 -12.12 -15.10
CA ARG A 96 6.65 -12.04 -16.52
C ARG A 96 7.67 -11.29 -17.38
N ARG A 97 8.22 -10.20 -16.87
CA ARG A 97 9.27 -9.48 -17.62
C ARG A 97 10.50 -10.35 -17.87
N LEU A 98 10.87 -11.22 -16.93
CA LEU A 98 11.99 -12.15 -17.12
C LEU A 98 11.71 -13.23 -18.18
N THR A 99 10.45 -13.66 -18.31
CA THR A 99 10.07 -14.68 -19.29
C THR A 99 9.74 -14.09 -20.66
N ASP A 100 8.94 -13.02 -20.68
CA ASP A 100 8.31 -12.50 -21.89
C ASP A 100 8.98 -11.22 -22.41
N GLY A 101 9.90 -10.63 -21.63
CA GLY A 101 10.52 -9.32 -21.94
C GLY A 101 9.58 -8.11 -21.80
N ILE A 102 8.33 -8.32 -21.40
CA ILE A 102 7.27 -7.30 -21.40
C ILE A 102 6.92 -6.91 -19.96
N GLY A 103 6.82 -5.61 -19.73
CA GLY A 103 6.31 -5.07 -18.48
C GLY A 103 4.79 -5.18 -18.37
N ILE A 104 4.29 -5.00 -17.15
CA ILE A 104 2.85 -4.95 -16.86
C ILE A 104 2.44 -3.59 -16.31
N ALA A 105 1.15 -3.28 -16.38
CA ALA A 105 0.53 -2.25 -15.56
C ALA A 105 -0.56 -2.87 -14.69
N ALA A 106 -0.54 -2.55 -13.40
CA ALA A 106 -1.57 -2.96 -12.45
C ALA A 106 -2.10 -1.73 -11.68
N ARG A 107 -3.40 -1.69 -11.48
CA ARG A 107 -4.11 -0.60 -10.82
C ARG A 107 -4.90 -1.12 -9.63
N PHE A 108 -4.72 -0.48 -8.50
CA PHE A 108 -5.41 -0.80 -7.26
C PHE A 108 -6.11 0.42 -6.69
N SER A 109 -7.20 0.21 -5.97
CA SER A 109 -7.83 1.31 -5.22
C SER A 109 -8.23 0.84 -3.83
N LEU A 110 -8.14 1.76 -2.86
CA LEU A 110 -8.58 1.49 -1.49
C LEU A 110 -10.05 1.10 -1.44
N ALA A 111 -10.90 1.75 -2.26
CA ALA A 111 -12.32 1.41 -2.36
C ALA A 111 -12.55 -0.03 -2.86
N ARG A 112 -11.74 -0.53 -3.80
CA ARG A 112 -11.84 -1.92 -4.26
C ARG A 112 -11.38 -2.90 -3.19
N THR A 113 -10.33 -2.57 -2.46
CA THR A 113 -9.87 -3.34 -1.30
C THR A 113 -10.92 -3.35 -0.18
N ALA A 114 -11.54 -2.20 0.10
CA ALA A 114 -12.65 -2.12 1.04
C ALA A 114 -13.80 -3.06 0.63
N LYS A 115 -14.19 -3.04 -0.64
CA LYS A 115 -15.21 -3.95 -1.18
C LYS A 115 -14.82 -5.42 -0.99
N LEU A 116 -13.56 -5.77 -1.28
CA LEU A 116 -13.06 -7.13 -1.06
C LEU A 116 -13.19 -7.55 0.41
N LEU A 117 -12.83 -6.69 1.35
CA LEU A 117 -12.94 -6.99 2.78
C LEU A 117 -14.41 -7.12 3.24
N VAL A 118 -15.29 -6.22 2.77
CA VAL A 118 -16.71 -6.24 3.13
C VAL A 118 -17.43 -7.48 2.58
N ASP A 119 -17.04 -7.93 1.39
CA ASP A 119 -17.65 -9.10 0.75
C ASP A 119 -17.21 -10.44 1.38
N GLN A 120 -16.13 -10.44 2.17
CA GLN A 120 -15.70 -11.66 2.84
C GLN A 120 -16.71 -12.08 3.92
N LYS A 121 -17.17 -13.33 3.86
CA LYS A 121 -17.98 -13.90 4.92
C LYS A 121 -17.12 -14.03 6.19
N ARG A 122 -17.66 -13.60 7.31
CA ARG A 122 -17.02 -13.84 8.61
C ARG A 122 -17.08 -15.34 8.92
N ASN A 123 -15.93 -15.99 8.84
CA ASN A 123 -15.77 -17.35 9.30
C ASN A 123 -14.81 -17.31 10.50
N GLY A 124 -15.34 -17.28 11.71
CA GLY A 124 -14.52 -17.39 12.91
C GLY A 124 -14.94 -16.50 14.07
N GLU A 125 -14.39 -16.80 15.22
CA GLU A 125 -14.55 -16.02 16.43
C GLU A 125 -13.76 -14.70 16.32
N SER A 126 -14.30 -13.66 16.94
CA SER A 126 -13.58 -12.39 17.09
C SER A 126 -12.58 -12.57 18.22
N HIS A 127 -11.29 -12.55 17.89
CA HIS A 127 -10.25 -12.49 18.91
C HIS A 127 -9.92 -11.02 19.22
N GLU A 128 -9.71 -10.71 20.49
CA GLU A 128 -9.15 -9.43 20.86
C GLU A 128 -7.72 -9.31 20.35
N LEU A 129 -7.34 -8.11 19.91
CA LEU A 129 -5.97 -7.84 19.53
C LEU A 129 -5.08 -7.88 20.77
N ALA A 130 -3.99 -8.61 20.69
CA ALA A 130 -2.99 -8.60 21.74
C ALA A 130 -2.42 -7.17 21.91
N PRO A 131 -2.15 -6.73 23.14
CA PRO A 131 -1.48 -5.46 23.37
C PRO A 131 -0.06 -5.47 22.78
N GLU A 132 0.45 -4.29 22.42
CA GLU A 132 1.82 -4.14 21.92
C GLU A 132 2.82 -4.69 22.96
N SER A 133 3.84 -5.39 22.47
CA SER A 133 4.89 -5.99 23.27
C SER A 133 6.30 -5.64 22.73
N ALA A 134 7.32 -5.88 23.53
CA ALA A 134 8.70 -5.66 23.10
C ALA A 134 9.11 -6.56 21.91
N SER A 135 8.48 -7.72 21.75
CA SER A 135 8.74 -8.66 20.65
C SER A 135 8.23 -8.17 19.30
N ASP A 136 7.35 -7.17 19.28
CA ASP A 136 6.84 -6.56 18.04
C ASP A 136 7.88 -5.63 17.39
N ARG A 137 8.96 -5.34 18.08
CA ARG A 137 10.04 -4.47 17.62
C ARG A 137 11.26 -5.24 17.17
N SER A 138 11.87 -4.78 16.09
CA SER A 138 13.17 -5.28 15.65
C SER A 138 14.22 -5.10 16.76
N PRO A 139 15.11 -6.07 16.99
CA PRO A 139 16.24 -5.90 17.91
C PRO A 139 17.27 -4.88 17.39
N VAL A 140 17.24 -4.56 16.08
CA VAL A 140 18.18 -3.64 15.45
C VAL A 140 17.80 -2.21 15.77
N VAL A 141 18.77 -1.44 16.27
CA VAL A 141 18.65 0.01 16.44
C VAL A 141 19.16 0.70 15.17
N GLU A 142 18.34 1.55 14.59
CA GLU A 142 18.69 2.38 13.44
C GLU A 142 19.04 3.78 13.92
N VAL A 143 20.23 4.26 13.56
CA VAL A 143 20.59 5.66 13.82
C VAL A 143 19.97 6.52 12.72
N THR A 144 19.04 7.37 13.10
CA THR A 144 18.36 8.28 12.18
C THR A 144 18.71 9.74 12.49
N GLN A 145 18.38 10.66 11.59
CA GLN A 145 18.58 12.10 11.86
C GLN A 145 17.69 12.64 13.00
N TRP A 146 16.68 11.88 13.44
CA TRP A 146 15.80 12.22 14.57
C TRP A 146 16.18 11.49 15.87
N GLY A 147 17.30 10.74 15.85
CA GLY A 147 17.78 9.91 16.95
C GLY A 147 17.63 8.42 16.68
N ASP A 148 17.93 7.63 17.69
CA ASP A 148 17.85 6.17 17.63
C ASP A 148 16.39 5.70 17.52
N ALA A 149 16.14 4.80 16.58
CA ALA A 149 14.80 4.25 16.31
C ALA A 149 14.85 2.72 16.20
N ARG A 150 13.73 2.08 16.51
CA ARG A 150 13.53 0.66 16.25
C ARG A 150 12.28 0.47 15.40
N ARG A 151 12.41 -0.25 14.30
CA ARG A 151 11.26 -0.61 13.46
C ARG A 151 10.36 -1.61 14.16
N ILE A 152 9.10 -1.65 13.76
CA ILE A 152 8.26 -2.82 13.99
C ILE A 152 8.89 -3.99 13.23
N ALA A 153 8.90 -5.17 13.84
CA ALA A 153 9.42 -6.37 13.21
C ALA A 153 8.63 -6.70 11.93
N ALA A 154 9.31 -7.27 10.93
CA ALA A 154 8.64 -7.66 9.70
C ALA A 154 7.54 -8.70 10.00
N PRO A 155 6.30 -8.50 9.52
CA PRO A 155 5.18 -9.40 9.83
C PRO A 155 5.26 -10.73 9.07
N LEU A 156 6.18 -10.85 8.11
CA LEU A 156 6.38 -12.03 7.29
C LEU A 156 7.82 -12.51 7.38
N GLN A 157 7.97 -13.83 7.38
CA GLN A 157 9.27 -14.49 7.24
C GLN A 157 9.20 -15.40 6.02
N ILE A 158 10.06 -15.13 5.04
CA ILE A 158 10.13 -15.91 3.80
C ILE A 158 11.50 -16.56 3.72
N ALA A 159 11.54 -17.89 3.65
CA ALA A 159 12.78 -18.63 3.52
C ALA A 159 13.53 -18.22 2.23
N GLY A 160 14.80 -17.89 2.36
CA GLY A 160 15.63 -17.42 1.24
C GLY A 160 15.41 -15.97 0.80
N ALA A 161 14.42 -15.27 1.36
CA ALA A 161 14.12 -13.86 1.04
C ALA A 161 13.80 -13.06 2.33
N PRO A 162 14.77 -12.88 3.22
CA PRO A 162 14.53 -12.16 4.47
C PRO A 162 14.17 -10.71 4.20
N MET A 163 13.12 -10.23 4.87
CA MET A 163 12.76 -8.80 4.83
C MET A 163 13.77 -8.02 5.66
N ARG A 164 14.43 -7.06 5.01
CA ARG A 164 15.43 -6.19 5.65
C ARG A 164 15.38 -4.79 5.06
N TRP A 165 15.82 -3.83 5.85
CA TRP A 165 15.94 -2.43 5.45
C TRP A 165 17.37 -1.98 5.73
N ASP A 166 18.18 -1.86 4.68
CA ASP A 166 19.61 -1.54 4.78
C ASP A 166 19.84 -0.02 4.90
N ILE A 167 18.81 0.78 4.66
CA ILE A 167 18.87 2.24 4.70
C ILE A 167 17.89 2.75 5.76
N PRO A 168 18.38 3.48 6.79
CA PRO A 168 17.52 4.08 7.80
C PRO A 168 16.66 5.20 7.21
N ALA A 169 15.64 5.60 7.95
CA ALA A 169 14.82 6.77 7.60
C ALA A 169 15.70 8.04 7.55
N ARG A 170 15.45 8.88 6.54
CA ARG A 170 16.19 10.11 6.26
C ARG A 170 15.25 11.29 6.11
N GLY A 171 15.81 12.50 6.15
CA GLY A 171 15.06 13.72 5.89
C GLY A 171 14.45 13.77 4.50
N LEU A 172 13.35 14.51 4.38
CA LEU A 172 12.71 14.74 3.09
C LEU A 172 13.70 15.44 2.14
N GLY A 173 13.75 14.97 0.90
CA GLY A 173 14.62 15.52 -0.14
C GLY A 173 16.12 15.24 0.05
N SER A 174 16.52 14.38 0.98
CA SER A 174 17.93 14.05 1.22
C SER A 174 18.53 13.09 0.20
N ALA A 175 17.71 12.38 -0.58
CA ALA A 175 18.18 11.52 -1.66
C ALA A 175 18.37 12.34 -2.94
N LEU A 176 19.51 12.18 -3.61
CA LEU A 176 19.71 12.74 -4.94
C LEU A 176 18.82 11.99 -5.94
N PRO A 177 18.26 12.68 -6.96
CA PRO A 177 17.48 12.04 -8.02
C PRO A 177 18.40 11.39 -9.05
N ASP A 178 19.23 10.48 -8.58
CA ASP A 178 20.25 9.81 -9.36
C ASP A 178 20.05 8.30 -9.34
N TRP A 179 20.23 7.68 -10.50
CA TRP A 179 20.18 6.23 -10.71
C TRP A 179 21.56 5.64 -10.91
N SER A 180 22.61 6.36 -10.48
CA SER A 180 23.97 5.83 -10.54
C SER A 180 24.03 4.46 -9.85
N ASP A 181 24.75 3.55 -10.46
CA ASP A 181 24.91 2.16 -10.07
C ASP A 181 25.24 2.02 -8.58
N ARG A 182 24.36 1.35 -7.84
CA ARG A 182 24.57 0.91 -6.47
C ARG A 182 24.71 -0.60 -6.44
#